data_869e3dbb9b3f44d74fff08164a1d795e
#
_entry.id   869e3dbb9b3f44d74fff08164a1d795e
#
_cell.length_a   1.000
_cell.length_b   1.000
_cell.length_c   1.000
_cell.angle_alpha   90.00
_cell.angle_beta   90.00
_cell.angle_gamma   90.00
#
_symmetry.space_group_name_H-M   'P 1'
#
loop_
_entity.id
_entity.type
_entity.pdbx_description
1 polymer ?
#
loop_
_entity_poly.entity_id
_entity_poly.type
_entity_poly.pdbx_seq_one_letter_code
_entity_poly.pdbx_strand_id
1 'polypeptide(L)'
;AKCPQFSVNLLHLGGSEIEQDENVYVNTDQGYSREVALCLNQDAVVWARSVCAATDAAWHEIMDCGTMPLGMRLYELPLERTDFEYAYLSPNHPANPSDDIIVSRRSCFYLQAAPLLLIESFLPDLKRQYE
;
A
#
# COMPACT_ATOMS: atom_id res chain seq x y z
N ALA A 1 8.16 -4.16 -29.44
CA ALA A 1 7.33 -4.39 -28.26
C ALA A 1 6.90 -3.07 -27.64
N LYS A 2 5.65 -2.96 -27.28
CA LYS A 2 5.14 -1.78 -26.62
C LYS A 2 5.51 -1.81 -25.14
N CYS A 3 5.95 -0.67 -24.60
CA CYS A 3 6.13 -0.54 -23.16
C CYS A 3 4.75 -0.68 -22.48
N PRO A 4 4.64 -1.42 -21.37
CA PRO A 4 3.41 -1.47 -20.62
C PRO A 4 2.99 -0.08 -20.16
N GLN A 5 1.71 0.21 -20.27
CA GLN A 5 1.15 1.47 -19.79
C GLN A 5 0.82 1.35 -18.31
N PHE A 6 1.53 2.11 -17.49
CA PHE A 6 1.32 2.16 -16.05
C PHE A 6 0.24 3.16 -15.67
N SER A 7 -0.61 2.78 -14.72
CA SER A 7 -1.62 3.70 -14.16
C SER A 7 -1.87 3.38 -12.69
N VAL A 8 -2.44 4.33 -11.97
CA VAL A 8 -2.83 4.20 -10.57
C VAL A 8 -4.33 4.47 -10.46
N ASN A 9 -5.08 3.51 -9.92
CA ASN A 9 -6.48 3.69 -9.57
C ASN A 9 -6.60 3.91 -8.07
N LEU A 10 -7.10 5.07 -7.66
CA LEU A 10 -7.38 5.37 -6.26
C LEU A 10 -8.67 4.67 -5.85
N LEU A 11 -8.58 3.75 -4.88
CA LEU A 11 -9.72 2.98 -4.39
C LEU A 11 -10.31 3.58 -3.12
N HIS A 12 -9.46 4.16 -2.26
CA HIS A 12 -9.89 4.77 -1.00
C HIS A 12 -8.85 5.79 -0.52
N LEU A 13 -9.31 6.90 0.02
CA LEU A 13 -8.49 7.87 0.75
C LEU A 13 -9.36 8.48 1.82
N GLY A 14 -9.01 8.26 3.09
CA GLY A 14 -9.77 8.80 4.21
C GLY A 14 -9.67 7.94 5.46
N GLY A 15 -10.57 8.20 6.40
CA GLY A 15 -10.64 7.44 7.63
C GLY A 15 -10.88 5.96 7.37
N SER A 16 -10.24 5.11 8.16
CA SER A 16 -10.40 3.67 8.04
C SER A 16 -10.12 2.98 9.37
N GLU A 17 -10.62 1.75 9.48
CA GLU A 17 -10.28 0.88 10.59
C GLU A 17 -8.86 0.36 10.42
N ILE A 18 -8.21 0.04 11.55
CA ILE A 18 -6.89 -0.57 11.60
C ILE A 18 -7.07 -2.06 11.80
N GLU A 19 -6.52 -2.87 10.90
CA GLU A 19 -6.51 -4.32 11.07
C GLU A 19 -5.62 -4.72 12.24
N GLN A 20 -5.89 -5.88 12.83
CA GLN A 20 -5.17 -6.33 14.02
C GLN A 20 -3.67 -6.44 13.79
N ASP A 21 -3.24 -6.96 12.64
CA ASP A 21 -1.83 -7.10 12.30
C ASP A 21 -1.15 -5.77 11.95
N GLU A 22 -1.94 -4.75 11.56
CA GLU A 22 -1.46 -3.40 11.33
C GLU A 22 -1.23 -2.63 12.64
N ASN A 23 -2.01 -2.93 13.67
CA ASN A 23 -1.97 -2.24 14.95
C ASN A 23 -0.60 -2.34 15.62
N VAL A 24 0.13 -3.41 15.38
CA VAL A 24 1.50 -3.61 15.88
C VAL A 24 2.42 -2.46 15.45
N TYR A 25 2.17 -1.87 14.27
CA TYR A 25 3.00 -0.79 13.72
C TYR A 25 2.44 0.59 14.05
N VAL A 26 1.15 0.80 13.85
CA VAL A 26 0.54 2.14 13.98
C VAL A 26 -0.02 2.42 15.37
N ASN A 27 -0.23 1.39 16.17
CA ASN A 27 -0.57 1.45 17.59
C ASN A 27 -1.79 2.32 17.88
N THR A 28 -2.85 2.18 17.07
CA THR A 28 -4.11 2.89 17.24
C THR A 28 -5.23 2.09 16.58
N ASP A 29 -6.46 2.29 17.02
CA ASP A 29 -7.64 1.66 16.44
C ASP A 29 -8.27 2.50 15.33
N GLN A 30 -7.95 3.79 15.28
CA GLN A 30 -8.50 4.71 14.31
C GLN A 30 -7.42 5.15 13.34
N GLY A 31 -7.63 4.84 12.08
CA GLY A 31 -6.66 5.06 11.03
C GLY A 31 -7.11 6.02 9.96
N TYR A 32 -6.16 6.37 9.14
CA TYR A 32 -6.33 7.06 7.87
C TYR A 32 -5.56 6.26 6.84
N SER A 33 -6.20 5.89 5.75
CA SER A 33 -5.57 5.03 4.76
C SER A 33 -5.77 5.50 3.34
N ARG A 34 -4.83 5.08 2.49
CA ARG A 34 -4.91 5.22 1.05
C ARG A 34 -4.77 3.84 0.45
N GLU A 35 -5.76 3.42 -0.34
CA GLU A 35 -5.74 2.15 -1.03
C GLU A 35 -5.79 2.41 -2.53
N VAL A 36 -4.91 1.73 -3.27
CA VAL A 36 -4.78 1.89 -4.70
C VAL A 36 -4.62 0.53 -5.38
N ALA A 37 -5.02 0.48 -6.65
CA ALA A 37 -4.60 -0.59 -7.55
C ALA A 37 -3.58 0.01 -8.52
N LEU A 38 -2.40 -0.58 -8.60
CA LEU A 38 -1.41 -0.26 -9.61
C LEU A 38 -1.68 -1.17 -10.81
N CYS A 39 -1.79 -0.58 -11.99
CA CYS A 39 -2.21 -1.29 -13.19
C CYS A 39 -1.15 -1.23 -14.28
N LEU A 40 -1.02 -2.33 -15.02
CA LEU A 40 -0.27 -2.38 -16.28
C LEU A 40 -1.27 -2.74 -17.38
N ASN A 41 -1.35 -1.92 -18.43
CA ASN A 41 -2.29 -2.11 -19.54
C ASN A 41 -3.74 -2.29 -19.04
N GLN A 42 -4.12 -1.52 -18.02
CA GLN A 42 -5.46 -1.53 -17.38
C GLN A 42 -5.74 -2.77 -16.50
N ASP A 43 -4.80 -3.69 -16.37
CA ASP A 43 -4.94 -4.84 -15.47
C ASP A 43 -4.29 -4.53 -14.13
N ALA A 44 -5.04 -4.72 -13.04
CA ALA A 44 -4.50 -4.53 -11.70
C ALA A 44 -3.44 -5.60 -11.40
N VAL A 45 -2.23 -5.15 -11.07
CA VAL A 45 -1.08 -6.04 -10.82
C VAL A 45 -0.56 -5.94 -9.40
N VAL A 46 -0.82 -4.84 -8.71
CA VAL A 46 -0.50 -4.65 -7.29
C VAL A 46 -1.67 -3.95 -6.62
N TRP A 47 -2.07 -4.46 -5.47
CA TRP A 47 -2.93 -3.75 -4.55
C TRP A 47 -2.06 -3.21 -3.42
N ALA A 48 -2.20 -1.93 -3.09
CA ALA A 48 -1.40 -1.31 -2.05
C ALA A 48 -2.28 -0.56 -1.06
N ARG A 49 -1.95 -0.69 0.22
CA ARG A 49 -2.58 0.03 1.30
C ARG A 49 -1.51 0.72 2.13
N SER A 50 -1.67 2.03 2.31
CA SER A 50 -0.86 2.83 3.21
C SER A 50 -1.74 3.27 4.36
N VAL A 51 -1.30 3.06 5.59
CA VAL A 51 -2.13 3.37 6.76
C VAL A 51 -1.29 4.04 7.85
N CYS A 52 -1.86 5.08 8.43
CA CYS A 52 -1.30 5.80 9.58
C CYS A 52 -2.40 6.08 10.60
N ALA A 53 -2.05 6.68 11.72
CA ALA A 53 -3.04 7.11 12.70
C ALA A 53 -3.91 8.23 12.14
N ALA A 54 -5.19 8.23 12.53
CA ALA A 54 -6.15 9.25 12.09
C ALA A 54 -5.73 10.67 12.48
N THR A 55 -4.88 10.82 13.48
CA THR A 55 -4.40 12.12 13.97
C THR A 55 -3.10 12.60 13.31
N ASP A 56 -2.48 11.81 12.43
CA ASP A 56 -1.19 12.15 11.81
C ASP A 56 -1.38 13.02 10.57
N ALA A 57 -1.66 14.30 10.76
CA ALA A 57 -1.97 15.24 9.69
C ALA A 57 -0.85 15.34 8.63
N ALA A 58 0.42 15.24 9.04
CA ALA A 58 1.54 15.30 8.10
C ALA A 58 1.51 14.12 7.12
N TRP A 59 1.17 12.92 7.59
CA TRP A 59 1.02 11.77 6.71
C TRP A 59 -0.20 11.89 5.80
N HIS A 60 -1.32 12.48 6.28
CA HIS A 60 -2.49 12.71 5.44
C HIS A 60 -2.14 13.57 4.22
N GLU A 61 -1.37 14.63 4.44
CA GLU A 61 -0.94 15.53 3.36
C GLU A 61 -0.06 14.80 2.34
N ILE A 62 0.87 13.97 2.80
CA ILE A 62 1.75 13.19 1.92
C ILE A 62 0.95 12.15 1.13
N MET A 63 -0.04 11.50 1.76
CA MET A 63 -0.87 10.50 1.09
C MET A 63 -1.86 11.08 0.10
N ASP A 64 -2.19 12.36 0.21
CA ASP A 64 -3.08 13.05 -0.72
C ASP A 64 -2.30 13.46 -1.97
N CYS A 65 -1.90 12.47 -2.74
CA CYS A 65 -1.10 12.67 -3.96
C CYS A 65 -1.84 12.26 -5.25
N GLY A 66 -3.18 12.14 -5.16
CA GLY A 66 -4.02 11.82 -6.31
C GLY A 66 -3.65 10.50 -6.95
N THR A 67 -3.35 10.52 -8.25
CA THR A 67 -2.92 9.33 -9.00
C THR A 67 -1.40 9.20 -9.09
N MET A 68 -0.64 10.06 -8.42
CA MET A 68 0.81 9.90 -8.32
C MET A 68 1.11 8.70 -7.43
N PRO A 69 2.06 7.81 -7.82
CA PRO A 69 2.47 6.73 -6.95
C PRO A 69 3.05 7.26 -5.63
N LEU A 70 2.53 6.78 -4.50
CA LEU A 70 3.00 7.22 -3.18
C LEU A 70 4.48 6.93 -2.99
N GLY A 71 4.98 5.81 -3.51
CA GLY A 71 6.40 5.45 -3.43
C GLY A 71 7.31 6.55 -3.96
N MET A 72 6.91 7.25 -5.03
CA MET A 72 7.71 8.36 -5.57
C MET A 72 7.82 9.51 -4.56
N ARG A 73 6.72 9.81 -3.85
CA ARG A 73 6.75 10.82 -2.80
C ARG A 73 7.63 10.41 -1.62
N LEU A 74 7.56 9.13 -1.23
CA LEU A 74 8.33 8.61 -0.10
C LEU A 74 9.84 8.66 -0.38
N TYR A 75 10.27 8.45 -1.61
CA TYR A 75 11.69 8.55 -1.99
C TYR A 75 12.25 9.97 -1.92
N GLU A 76 11.39 10.98 -2.04
CA GLU A 76 11.80 12.39 -1.99
C GLU A 76 11.98 12.90 -0.56
N LEU A 77 11.56 12.14 0.44
CA LEU A 77 11.53 12.55 1.83
C LEU A 77 12.63 11.87 2.65
N PRO A 78 13.19 12.56 3.65
CA PRO A 78 14.22 11.97 4.52
C PRO A 78 13.58 11.04 5.56
N LEU A 79 13.11 9.89 5.14
CA LEU A 79 12.37 8.94 5.97
C LEU A 79 13.26 7.79 6.41
N GLU A 80 13.04 7.32 7.63
CA GLU A 80 13.52 6.02 8.09
C GLU A 80 12.51 4.96 7.65
N ARG A 81 12.99 3.75 7.35
CA ARG A 81 12.16 2.65 6.91
C ARG A 81 12.66 1.33 7.49
N THR A 82 11.72 0.47 7.90
CA THR A 82 12.04 -0.90 8.26
C THR A 82 12.37 -1.74 7.03
N ASP A 83 13.01 -2.89 7.23
CA ASP A 83 13.17 -3.89 6.18
C ASP A 83 11.81 -4.43 5.76
N PHE A 84 11.74 -4.98 4.54
CA PHE A 84 10.53 -5.63 4.07
C PHE A 84 10.27 -6.92 4.83
N GLU A 85 9.01 -7.13 5.21
CA GLU A 85 8.50 -8.41 5.64
C GLU A 85 7.62 -9.00 4.55
N TYR A 86 7.77 -10.30 4.27
CA TYR A 86 7.04 -10.99 3.21
C TYR A 86 6.15 -12.08 3.80
N ALA A 87 4.99 -12.28 3.18
CA ALA A 87 4.07 -13.34 3.57
C ALA A 87 3.28 -13.83 2.36
N TYR A 88 2.83 -15.09 2.44
CA TYR A 88 1.78 -15.59 1.55
C TYR A 88 0.43 -15.30 2.19
N LEU A 89 -0.49 -14.73 1.41
CA LEU A 89 -1.83 -14.40 1.89
C LEU A 89 -2.88 -15.27 1.20
N SER A 90 -3.78 -15.83 1.99
CA SER A 90 -4.95 -16.55 1.47
C SER A 90 -5.99 -15.57 0.92
N PRO A 91 -6.94 -16.05 0.07
CA PRO A 91 -7.99 -15.19 -0.48
C PRO A 91 -8.87 -14.49 0.56
N ASN A 92 -8.92 -15.02 1.79
CA ASN A 92 -9.76 -14.45 2.85
C ASN A 92 -9.07 -13.32 3.62
N HIS A 93 -7.79 -13.07 3.36
CA HIS A 93 -7.05 -12.02 4.05
C HIS A 93 -7.48 -10.64 3.53
N PRO A 94 -7.65 -9.62 4.42
CA PRO A 94 -8.06 -8.28 4.00
C PRO A 94 -7.14 -7.63 2.97
N ALA A 95 -5.85 -7.99 2.93
CA ALA A 95 -4.89 -7.46 1.98
C ALA A 95 -4.79 -8.27 0.68
N ASN A 96 -5.68 -9.24 0.48
CA ASN A 96 -5.73 -10.05 -0.73
C ASN A 96 -7.09 -9.92 -1.42
N PRO A 97 -7.21 -9.07 -2.44
CA PRO A 97 -8.47 -8.92 -3.18
C PRO A 97 -8.69 -10.00 -4.24
N SER A 98 -7.76 -10.93 -4.42
CA SER A 98 -7.86 -11.98 -5.43
C SER A 98 -8.43 -13.28 -4.88
N ASP A 99 -8.69 -14.24 -5.78
CA ASP A 99 -9.15 -15.58 -5.43
C ASP A 99 -8.00 -16.58 -5.26
N ASP A 100 -6.76 -16.14 -5.41
CA ASP A 100 -5.57 -16.97 -5.34
C ASP A 100 -4.76 -16.68 -4.07
N ILE A 101 -3.86 -17.60 -3.73
CA ILE A 101 -2.81 -17.30 -2.74
C ILE A 101 -1.79 -16.40 -3.41
N ILE A 102 -1.47 -15.29 -2.78
CA ILE A 102 -0.53 -14.30 -3.33
C ILE A 102 0.57 -13.97 -2.33
N VAL A 103 1.65 -13.37 -2.84
CA VAL A 103 2.72 -12.81 -2.00
C VAL A 103 2.38 -11.36 -1.70
N SER A 104 2.59 -10.97 -0.46
CA SER A 104 2.50 -9.59 -0.02
C SER A 104 3.77 -9.20 0.72
N ARG A 105 4.13 -7.93 0.67
CA ARG A 105 5.22 -7.39 1.48
C ARG A 105 4.73 -6.16 2.21
N ARG A 106 5.39 -5.86 3.33
CA ARG A 106 5.12 -4.65 4.07
C ARG A 106 6.40 -4.05 4.62
N SER A 107 6.39 -2.74 4.78
CA SER A 107 7.43 -1.99 5.45
C SER A 107 6.81 -0.80 6.16
N CYS A 108 7.46 -0.32 7.20
CA CYS A 108 6.98 0.84 7.95
C CYS A 108 7.94 2.01 7.75
N PHE A 109 7.38 3.16 7.41
CA PHE A 109 8.13 4.42 7.28
C PHE A 109 7.87 5.27 8.51
N TYR A 110 8.87 6.04 8.92
CA TYR A 110 8.74 6.93 10.07
C TYR A 110 9.05 8.36 9.66
N LEU A 111 8.10 9.24 9.91
CA LEU A 111 8.26 10.69 9.77
C LEU A 111 8.23 11.28 11.18
N GLN A 112 9.40 11.71 11.69
CA GLN A 112 9.51 12.25 13.05
C GLN A 112 8.83 11.33 14.09
N ALA A 113 9.14 10.04 14.00
CA ALA A 113 8.60 8.97 14.85
C ALA A 113 7.13 8.59 14.59
N ALA A 114 6.43 9.25 13.67
CA ALA A 114 5.07 8.87 13.28
C ALA A 114 5.10 7.77 12.22
N PRO A 115 4.48 6.60 12.46
CA PRO A 115 4.56 5.48 11.53
C PRO A 115 3.53 5.56 10.39
N LEU A 116 3.97 5.16 9.21
CA LEU A 116 3.11 4.82 8.08
C LEU A 116 3.44 3.40 7.66
N LEU A 117 2.47 2.50 7.74
CA LEU A 117 2.63 1.14 7.26
C LEU A 117 2.22 1.07 5.80
N LEU A 118 3.12 0.55 4.95
CA LEU A 118 2.84 0.31 3.54
C LEU A 118 2.78 -1.18 3.28
N ILE A 119 1.64 -1.64 2.76
CA ILE A 119 1.38 -3.03 2.38
C ILE A 119 1.23 -3.07 0.87
N GLU A 120 1.97 -3.97 0.22
CA GLU A 120 1.92 -4.16 -1.22
C GLU A 120 1.66 -5.63 -1.52
N SER A 121 0.54 -5.94 -2.15
CA SER A 121 0.12 -7.29 -2.49
C SER A 121 0.21 -7.50 -3.99
N PHE A 122 0.99 -8.52 -4.40
CA PHE A 122 1.27 -8.80 -5.81
C PHE A 122 0.18 -9.70 -6.37
N LEU A 123 -0.61 -9.17 -7.30
CA LEU A 123 -1.79 -9.85 -7.82
C LEU A 123 -1.42 -10.84 -8.93
N PRO A 124 -2.27 -11.85 -9.18
CA PRO A 124 -1.98 -12.89 -10.19
C PRO A 124 -1.67 -12.33 -11.58
N ASP A 125 -2.30 -11.23 -11.97
CA ASP A 125 -2.10 -10.63 -13.30
C ASP A 125 -0.70 -10.05 -13.48
N LEU A 126 0.05 -9.79 -12.41
CA LEU A 126 1.44 -9.36 -12.52
C LEU A 126 2.28 -10.43 -13.25
N LYS A 127 2.09 -11.70 -12.90
CA LYS A 127 2.80 -12.80 -13.55
C LYS A 127 2.44 -12.90 -15.03
N ARG A 128 1.17 -12.70 -15.37
CA ARG A 128 0.71 -12.75 -16.77
C ARG A 128 1.37 -11.70 -17.65
N GLN A 129 1.66 -10.51 -17.11
CA GLN A 129 2.27 -9.42 -17.88
C GLN A 129 3.68 -9.77 -18.34
N TYR A 130 4.31 -10.75 -17.73
CA TYR A 130 5.68 -11.17 -18.05
C TYR A 130 5.76 -12.51 -18.80
N GLU A 131 4.62 -13.09 -19.16
CA GLU A 131 4.56 -14.32 -19.96
C GLU A 131 4.57 -14.05 -21.46
#